data_5de79b43b9cb29d1fc237edad4593d55
#
_entry.id   5de79b43b9cb29d1fc237edad4593d55
#
_cell.length_a   1.000
_cell.length_b   1.000
_cell.length_c   1.000
_cell.angle_alpha   90.00
_cell.angle_beta   90.00
_cell.angle_gamma   90.00
#
_symmetry.space_group_name_H-M   'P 1'
#
loop_
_entity.id
_entity.type
_entity.pdbx_description
1 polymer ?
#
loop_
_entity_poly.entity_id
_entity_poly.type
_entity_poly.pdbx_seq_one_letter_code
_entity_poly.pdbx_strand_id
1 'polypeptide(L)'
;MNALKKLSFCALLSLGLFAQTAHAKHLKGTINYPDWLEINLFNQKNPPNQYVGSASISGKRNDFYANYIPYDDKLPPEKNAELIALLRARMNAYSSLESILIIKMHHRIVKALQVKNNVISHLFGLVDFLTSKSILAKRFVDTTNHRVYVMVQFPFIQPEDLIAYFKAKRIDLSSASATHLSALLNKALFHL
;
A
#
# COMPACT_ATOMS: atom_id res chain seq x y z
N MET A 1 13.68 18.56 14.42
CA MET A 1 14.30 17.23 14.43
C MET A 1 13.49 16.13 13.72
N ASN A 2 12.26 16.39 13.27
CA ASN A 2 11.37 15.35 12.70
C ASN A 2 11.32 15.29 11.17
N ALA A 3 11.74 16.34 10.45
CA ALA A 3 11.69 16.35 8.98
C ALA A 3 12.80 15.49 8.32
N LEU A 4 14.01 15.50 8.89
CA LEU A 4 15.13 14.68 8.39
C LEU A 4 14.89 13.18 8.56
N LYS A 5 14.20 12.74 9.62
CA LYS A 5 13.86 11.33 9.81
C LYS A 5 12.83 10.83 8.80
N LYS A 6 11.91 11.68 8.34
CA LYS A 6 10.92 11.33 7.31
C LYS A 6 11.52 11.23 5.92
N LEU A 7 12.47 12.10 5.56
CA LEU A 7 13.20 12.04 4.29
C LEU A 7 14.07 10.77 4.18
N SER A 8 14.71 10.36 5.28
CA SER A 8 15.50 9.14 5.31
C SER A 8 14.66 7.87 5.14
N PHE A 9 13.42 7.88 5.63
CA PHE A 9 12.50 6.75 5.50
C PHE A 9 11.97 6.61 4.05
N CYS A 10 11.66 7.71 3.37
CA CYS A 10 11.27 7.69 1.95
C CYS A 10 12.39 7.22 1.01
N ALA A 11 13.65 7.61 1.30
CA ALA A 11 14.81 7.19 0.50
C ALA A 11 15.10 5.69 0.65
N LEU A 12 14.89 5.12 1.83
CA LEU A 12 15.03 3.68 2.08
C LEU A 12 13.90 2.85 1.44
N LEU A 13 12.69 3.41 1.34
CA LEU A 13 11.56 2.77 0.66
C LEU A 13 11.78 2.65 -0.85
N SER A 14 12.37 3.67 -1.49
CA SER A 14 12.65 3.65 -2.93
C SER A 14 13.72 2.60 -3.30
N LEU A 15 14.73 2.38 -2.46
CA LEU A 15 15.74 1.34 -2.66
C LEU A 15 15.17 -0.07 -2.52
N GLY A 16 14.17 -0.28 -1.64
CA GLY A 16 13.48 -1.56 -1.48
C GLY A 16 12.62 -1.96 -2.69
N LEU A 17 12.08 -1.00 -3.42
CA LEU A 17 11.29 -1.24 -4.63
C LEU A 17 12.16 -1.77 -5.79
N PHE A 18 13.39 -1.27 -5.95
CA PHE A 18 14.30 -1.73 -7.01
C PHE A 18 14.82 -3.16 -6.76
N ALA A 19 15.01 -3.57 -5.52
CA ALA A 19 15.45 -4.92 -5.19
C ALA A 19 14.36 -5.97 -5.48
N GLN A 20 13.08 -5.62 -5.41
CA GLN A 20 11.98 -6.55 -5.71
C GLN A 20 11.81 -6.82 -7.21
N THR A 21 12.08 -5.85 -8.08
CA THR A 21 11.98 -6.04 -9.53
C THR A 21 13.11 -6.88 -10.11
N ALA A 22 14.30 -6.85 -9.50
CA ALA A 22 15.43 -7.67 -9.92
C ALA A 22 15.22 -9.17 -9.62
N HIS A 23 14.54 -9.50 -8.51
CA HIS A 23 14.22 -10.89 -8.16
C HIS A 23 13.11 -11.51 -9.03
N ALA A 24 12.19 -10.73 -9.55
CA ALA A 24 11.11 -11.23 -10.39
C ALA A 24 11.61 -11.85 -11.72
N LYS A 25 12.71 -11.34 -12.28
CA LYS A 25 13.29 -11.87 -13.53
C LYS A 25 13.89 -13.29 -13.39
N HIS A 26 14.34 -13.68 -12.21
CA HIS A 26 14.94 -15.01 -11.98
C HIS A 26 13.92 -16.13 -11.73
N LEU A 27 12.66 -15.77 -11.45
CA LEU A 27 11.61 -16.74 -11.10
C LEU A 27 10.90 -17.33 -12.33
N LYS A 28 11.25 -16.90 -13.54
CA LYS A 28 10.60 -17.28 -14.80
C LYS A 28 11.18 -18.59 -15.35
N GLY A 29 10.88 -19.72 -14.77
CA GLY A 29 11.43 -20.94 -15.36
C GLY A 29 10.64 -22.23 -15.14
N THR A 30 10.00 -22.42 -14.00
CA THR A 30 9.43 -23.73 -13.65
C THR A 30 8.18 -23.67 -12.78
N ILE A 31 7.75 -22.48 -12.34
CA ILE A 31 6.62 -22.35 -11.42
C ILE A 31 5.44 -21.75 -12.16
N ASN A 32 4.31 -22.44 -12.09
CA ASN A 32 3.05 -21.95 -12.62
C ASN A 32 2.44 -20.96 -11.63
N TYR A 33 2.76 -19.69 -11.77
CA TYR A 33 2.18 -18.63 -10.95
C TYR A 33 0.73 -18.36 -11.36
N PRO A 34 -0.16 -18.04 -10.42
CA PRO A 34 -1.50 -17.60 -10.76
C PRO A 34 -1.45 -16.27 -11.53
N ASP A 35 -2.37 -16.09 -12.50
CA ASP A 35 -2.40 -14.92 -13.41
C ASP A 35 -2.26 -13.58 -12.71
N TRP A 36 -2.93 -13.40 -11.56
CA TRP A 36 -2.85 -12.14 -10.79
C TRP A 36 -1.44 -11.83 -10.30
N LEU A 37 -0.63 -12.86 -10.04
CA LEU A 37 0.74 -12.70 -9.59
C LEU A 37 1.67 -12.44 -10.76
N GLU A 38 1.46 -13.10 -11.90
CA GLU A 38 2.21 -12.84 -13.13
C GLU A 38 2.01 -11.42 -13.64
N ILE A 39 0.77 -10.92 -13.65
CA ILE A 39 0.46 -9.55 -14.04
C ILE A 39 1.21 -8.56 -13.13
N ASN A 40 1.18 -8.77 -11.82
CA ASN A 40 1.81 -7.86 -10.87
C ASN A 40 3.34 -7.93 -10.85
N LEU A 41 3.93 -9.13 -11.03
CA LEU A 41 5.39 -9.29 -10.93
C LEU A 41 6.11 -9.02 -12.25
N PHE A 42 5.51 -9.34 -13.40
CA PHE A 42 6.20 -9.38 -14.69
C PHE A 42 5.75 -8.30 -15.67
N ASN A 43 4.51 -7.82 -15.59
CA ASN A 43 3.97 -6.87 -16.56
C ASN A 43 4.09 -5.40 -16.18
N GLN A 44 4.63 -5.07 -15.03
CA GLN A 44 4.83 -3.68 -14.51
C GLN A 44 3.58 -2.76 -14.54
N LYS A 45 2.46 -3.24 -15.05
CA LYS A 45 1.17 -2.54 -15.04
C LYS A 45 0.29 -3.20 -13.98
N ASN A 46 0.58 -2.89 -12.71
CA ASN A 46 -0.36 -3.28 -11.65
C ASN A 46 -1.74 -2.73 -11.98
N PRO A 47 -2.79 -3.55 -11.86
CA PRO A 47 -4.13 -2.99 -11.79
C PRO A 47 -4.14 -1.89 -10.74
N PRO A 48 -4.76 -0.76 -11.01
CA PRO A 48 -4.53 0.50 -10.30
C PRO A 48 -4.84 0.46 -8.80
N ASN A 49 -5.61 -0.49 -8.34
CA ASN A 49 -6.01 -0.65 -6.94
C ASN A 49 -5.46 -1.91 -6.26
N GLN A 50 -4.49 -2.59 -6.89
CA GLN A 50 -3.94 -3.87 -6.41
C GLN A 50 -2.44 -3.76 -6.15
N TYR A 51 -1.99 -4.24 -5.00
CA TYR A 51 -0.60 -4.16 -4.56
C TYR A 51 -0.14 -5.49 -3.99
N VAL A 52 1.00 -5.97 -4.48
CA VAL A 52 1.57 -7.25 -4.07
C VAL A 52 2.74 -7.04 -3.13
N GLY A 53 2.81 -7.88 -2.11
CA GLY A 53 3.97 -8.05 -1.24
C GLY A 53 4.36 -9.51 -1.17
N SER A 54 5.62 -9.78 -0.84
CA SER A 54 6.13 -11.14 -0.67
C SER A 54 7.09 -11.25 0.49
N ALA A 55 7.18 -12.45 1.07
CA ALA A 55 8.18 -12.76 2.10
C ALA A 55 8.65 -14.20 2.02
N SER A 56 9.87 -14.46 2.47
CA SER A 56 10.43 -15.80 2.56
C SER A 56 9.88 -16.56 3.77
N ILE A 57 9.67 -17.88 3.62
CA ILE A 57 9.24 -18.80 4.69
C ILE A 57 10.47 -19.32 5.47
N SER A 58 11.59 -18.63 5.45
CA SER A 58 12.87 -19.15 5.96
C SER A 58 12.93 -19.36 7.47
N GLY A 59 11.94 -18.98 8.24
CA GLY A 59 11.93 -19.12 9.71
C GLY A 59 13.02 -18.34 10.44
N LYS A 60 13.89 -17.65 9.72
CA LYS A 60 14.99 -16.87 10.28
C LYS A 60 14.70 -15.38 10.19
N ARG A 61 15.00 -14.64 11.24
CA ARG A 61 14.93 -13.17 11.34
C ARG A 61 15.80 -12.40 10.33
N ASN A 62 16.39 -13.05 9.33
CA ASN A 62 17.39 -12.47 8.43
C ASN A 62 16.81 -11.58 7.32
N ASP A 63 15.52 -11.29 7.34
CA ASP A 63 14.94 -10.32 6.40
C ASP A 63 15.12 -8.90 6.98
N PHE A 64 15.68 -7.98 6.19
CA PHE A 64 15.98 -6.60 6.61
C PHE A 64 14.80 -5.90 7.29
N TYR A 65 13.57 -6.27 6.92
CA TYR A 65 12.35 -5.75 7.53
C TYR A 65 11.89 -6.52 8.77
N ALA A 66 12.47 -7.67 9.09
CA ALA A 66 12.07 -8.46 10.26
C ALA A 66 12.32 -7.72 11.58
N ASN A 67 13.21 -6.71 11.60
CA ASN A 67 13.44 -5.87 12.77
C ASN A 67 12.32 -4.87 13.07
N TYR A 68 11.43 -4.61 12.09
CA TYR A 68 10.33 -3.64 12.19
C TYR A 68 8.96 -4.30 12.22
N ILE A 69 8.89 -5.61 11.95
CA ILE A 69 7.66 -6.37 11.92
C ILE A 69 7.68 -7.32 13.10
N PRO A 70 6.63 -7.34 13.92
CA PRO A 70 6.56 -8.30 15.01
C PRO A 70 6.57 -9.72 14.43
N TYR A 71 7.71 -10.38 14.55
CA TYR A 71 7.82 -11.81 14.30
C TYR A 71 7.32 -12.51 15.56
N ASP A 72 6.29 -13.32 15.44
CA ASP A 72 5.75 -14.10 16.54
C ASP A 72 6.30 -15.52 16.44
N ASP A 73 7.21 -15.87 17.36
CA ASP A 73 7.82 -17.20 17.43
C ASP A 73 6.80 -18.33 17.72
N LYS A 74 5.57 -17.96 18.13
CA LYS A 74 4.48 -18.91 18.35
C LYS A 74 3.72 -19.25 17.07
N LEU A 75 3.88 -18.45 16.02
CA LEU A 75 3.23 -18.69 14.74
C LEU A 75 4.09 -19.59 13.84
N PRO A 76 3.47 -20.44 13.02
CA PRO A 76 4.19 -21.16 11.98
C PRO A 76 4.97 -20.20 11.06
N PRO A 77 6.17 -20.61 10.55
CA PRO A 77 6.98 -19.74 9.66
C PRO A 77 6.21 -19.19 8.46
N GLU A 78 5.32 -19.98 7.88
CA GLU A 78 4.47 -19.56 6.77
C GLU A 78 3.51 -18.43 7.17
N LYS A 79 2.95 -18.47 8.39
CA LYS A 79 2.08 -17.41 8.90
C LYS A 79 2.84 -16.11 9.16
N ASN A 80 4.04 -16.20 9.69
CA ASN A 80 4.91 -15.04 9.82
C ASN A 80 5.26 -14.44 8.45
N ALA A 81 5.60 -15.29 7.46
CA ALA A 81 5.84 -14.84 6.10
C ALA A 81 4.61 -14.16 5.48
N GLU A 82 3.41 -14.68 5.73
CA GLU A 82 2.15 -14.07 5.28
C GLU A 82 1.95 -12.66 5.88
N LEU A 83 2.17 -12.49 7.18
CA LEU A 83 2.07 -11.18 7.85
C LEU A 83 3.09 -10.17 7.30
N ILE A 84 4.33 -10.62 7.06
CA ILE A 84 5.36 -9.80 6.46
C ILE A 84 5.00 -9.41 5.02
N ALA A 85 4.51 -10.37 4.22
CA ALA A 85 4.06 -10.12 2.86
C ALA A 85 2.88 -9.14 2.82
N LEU A 86 1.92 -9.28 3.73
CA LEU A 86 0.79 -8.37 3.88
C LEU A 86 1.23 -6.94 4.20
N LEU A 87 2.17 -6.79 5.14
CA LEU A 87 2.70 -5.47 5.47
C LEU A 87 3.42 -4.85 4.28
N ARG A 88 4.24 -5.61 3.55
CA ARG A 88 4.91 -5.14 2.33
C ARG A 88 3.92 -4.71 1.25
N ALA A 89 2.86 -5.49 1.04
CA ALA A 89 1.80 -5.11 0.11
C ALA A 89 1.15 -3.77 0.51
N ARG A 90 0.88 -3.58 1.81
CA ARG A 90 0.35 -2.31 2.34
C ARG A 90 1.34 -1.15 2.24
N MET A 91 2.63 -1.39 2.42
CA MET A 91 3.66 -0.37 2.21
C MET A 91 3.75 0.06 0.75
N ASN A 92 3.65 -0.88 -0.20
CA ASN A 92 3.59 -0.58 -1.63
C ASN A 92 2.33 0.24 -1.97
N ALA A 93 1.20 -0.13 -1.39
CA ALA A 93 -0.05 0.61 -1.50
C ALA A 93 0.06 2.03 -0.94
N TYR A 94 0.66 2.19 0.24
CA TYR A 94 0.92 3.47 0.89
C TYR A 94 1.76 4.39 -0.01
N SER A 95 2.90 3.91 -0.50
CA SER A 95 3.81 4.72 -1.35
C SER A 95 3.14 5.15 -2.66
N SER A 96 2.31 4.28 -3.24
CA SER A 96 1.54 4.61 -4.44
C SER A 96 0.48 5.68 -4.15
N LEU A 97 -0.29 5.52 -3.06
CA LEU A 97 -1.28 6.51 -2.63
C LEU A 97 -0.64 7.86 -2.31
N GLU A 98 0.48 7.86 -1.58
CA GLU A 98 1.23 9.07 -1.26
C GLU A 98 1.60 9.82 -2.55
N SER A 99 2.15 9.12 -3.54
CA SER A 99 2.46 9.71 -4.84
C SER A 99 1.23 10.29 -5.54
N ILE A 100 0.12 9.56 -5.53
CA ILE A 100 -1.13 10.02 -6.16
C ILE A 100 -1.70 11.26 -5.45
N LEU A 101 -1.84 11.18 -4.13
CA LEU A 101 -2.54 12.23 -3.36
C LEU A 101 -1.70 13.48 -3.19
N ILE A 102 -0.41 13.33 -2.87
CA ILE A 102 0.47 14.45 -2.55
C ILE A 102 1.06 15.08 -3.81
N ILE A 103 1.48 14.29 -4.79
CA ILE A 103 2.12 14.82 -5.99
C ILE A 103 1.11 15.17 -7.07
N LYS A 104 0.20 14.25 -7.41
CA LYS A 104 -0.68 14.42 -8.57
C LYS A 104 -1.98 15.14 -8.25
N MET A 105 -2.54 14.97 -7.05
CA MET A 105 -3.89 15.43 -6.71
C MET A 105 -3.93 16.55 -5.65
N HIS A 106 -2.79 16.94 -5.08
CA HIS A 106 -2.71 17.91 -3.98
C HIS A 106 -3.65 19.12 -4.18
N HIS A 107 -3.51 19.85 -5.27
CA HIS A 107 -4.33 21.05 -5.51
C HIS A 107 -5.84 20.77 -5.59
N ARG A 108 -6.22 19.62 -6.17
CA ARG A 108 -7.64 19.24 -6.29
C ARG A 108 -8.23 18.91 -4.94
N ILE A 109 -7.47 18.19 -4.10
CA ILE A 109 -7.90 17.80 -2.76
C ILE A 109 -8.00 19.02 -1.85
N VAL A 110 -7.00 19.90 -1.88
CA VAL A 110 -7.02 21.18 -1.13
C VAL A 110 -8.26 22.00 -1.47
N LYS A 111 -8.58 22.12 -2.75
CA LYS A 111 -9.77 22.81 -3.22
C LYS A 111 -11.06 22.16 -2.72
N ALA A 112 -11.13 20.83 -2.73
CA ALA A 112 -12.29 20.08 -2.26
C ALA A 112 -12.49 20.18 -0.74
N LEU A 113 -11.39 20.19 0.03
CA LEU A 113 -11.42 20.29 1.50
C LEU A 113 -11.64 21.71 2.01
N GLN A 114 -11.42 22.74 1.20
CA GLN A 114 -11.46 24.17 1.59
C GLN A 114 -10.58 24.51 2.81
N VAL A 115 -9.57 23.68 3.09
CA VAL A 115 -8.66 23.85 4.24
C VAL A 115 -7.47 24.68 3.84
N LYS A 116 -7.21 25.79 4.57
CA LYS A 116 -6.10 26.70 4.28
C LYS A 116 -4.78 26.29 4.97
N ASN A 117 -4.84 25.64 6.12
CA ASN A 117 -3.68 25.33 6.96
C ASN A 117 -3.49 23.82 7.15
N ASN A 118 -2.22 23.38 7.31
CA ASN A 118 -1.84 21.98 7.60
C ASN A 118 -2.32 20.93 6.58
N VAL A 119 -2.57 21.33 5.34
CA VAL A 119 -3.08 20.44 4.29
C VAL A 119 -2.23 19.19 4.10
N ILE A 120 -0.91 19.34 4.12
CA ILE A 120 0.02 18.21 3.94
C ILE A 120 -0.17 17.15 5.04
N SER A 121 -0.34 17.56 6.31
CA SER A 121 -0.55 16.60 7.40
C SER A 121 -1.89 15.86 7.26
N HIS A 122 -2.92 16.53 6.74
CA HIS A 122 -4.21 15.89 6.45
C HIS A 122 -4.12 14.93 5.29
N LEU A 123 -3.31 15.23 4.28
CA LEU A 123 -3.07 14.31 3.15
C LEU A 123 -2.34 13.04 3.59
N PHE A 124 -1.30 13.14 4.42
CA PHE A 124 -0.65 11.96 5.00
C PHE A 124 -1.62 11.14 5.84
N GLY A 125 -2.42 11.77 6.68
CA GLY A 125 -3.44 11.07 7.45
C GLY A 125 -4.51 10.42 6.57
N LEU A 126 -4.83 11.01 5.42
CA LEU A 126 -5.74 10.39 4.44
C LEU A 126 -5.09 9.16 3.77
N VAL A 127 -3.79 9.22 3.46
CA VAL A 127 -3.05 8.04 2.95
C VAL A 127 -3.09 6.90 3.97
N ASP A 128 -2.81 7.19 5.25
CA ASP A 128 -2.89 6.20 6.34
C ASP A 128 -4.30 5.58 6.42
N PHE A 129 -5.33 6.42 6.40
CA PHE A 129 -6.72 5.99 6.47
C PHE A 129 -7.08 5.08 5.30
N LEU A 130 -6.78 5.48 4.07
CA LEU A 130 -7.08 4.68 2.87
C LEU A 130 -6.29 3.37 2.86
N THR A 131 -5.01 3.39 3.26
CA THR A 131 -4.20 2.18 3.38
C THR A 131 -4.78 1.21 4.40
N SER A 132 -5.32 1.71 5.52
CA SER A 132 -5.96 0.88 6.55
C SER A 132 -7.24 0.19 6.04
N LYS A 133 -7.90 0.75 5.04
CA LYS A 133 -9.10 0.15 4.41
C LYS A 133 -8.76 -0.94 3.40
N SER A 134 -7.47 -1.12 3.04
CA SER A 134 -7.09 -2.17 2.11
C SER A 134 -7.39 -3.56 2.67
N ILE A 135 -7.94 -4.43 1.83
CA ILE A 135 -8.30 -5.80 2.17
C ILE A 135 -7.31 -6.79 1.56
N LEU A 136 -7.06 -7.89 2.26
CA LEU A 136 -6.37 -9.04 1.70
C LEU A 136 -7.27 -9.68 0.63
N ALA A 137 -6.89 -9.56 -0.62
CA ALA A 137 -7.69 -10.04 -1.74
C ALA A 137 -7.25 -11.43 -2.21
N LYS A 138 -5.94 -11.68 -2.27
CA LYS A 138 -5.40 -12.97 -2.75
C LYS A 138 -4.13 -13.35 -2.00
N ARG A 139 -3.86 -14.66 -1.94
CA ARG A 139 -2.69 -15.26 -1.33
C ARG A 139 -2.18 -16.42 -2.21
N PHE A 140 -0.88 -16.55 -2.32
CA PHE A 140 -0.22 -17.67 -2.98
C PHE A 140 1.03 -18.08 -2.20
N VAL A 141 1.23 -19.39 -2.05
CA VAL A 141 2.42 -19.96 -1.41
C VAL A 141 3.23 -20.69 -2.48
N ASP A 142 4.41 -20.19 -2.70
CA ASP A 142 5.41 -20.81 -3.55
C ASP A 142 6.26 -21.75 -2.68
N THR A 143 5.92 -23.03 -2.70
CA THR A 143 6.61 -24.06 -1.92
C THR A 143 8.01 -24.36 -2.47
N THR A 144 8.24 -24.13 -3.77
CA THR A 144 9.53 -24.38 -4.43
C THR A 144 10.55 -23.33 -4.02
N ASN A 145 10.18 -22.05 -3.99
CA ASN A 145 11.07 -20.96 -3.59
C ASN A 145 10.89 -20.56 -2.12
N HIS A 146 10.11 -21.32 -1.35
CA HIS A 146 9.79 -21.02 0.05
C HIS A 146 9.35 -19.58 0.26
N ARG A 147 8.32 -19.14 -0.46
CA ARG A 147 7.84 -17.77 -0.47
C ARG A 147 6.33 -17.67 -0.35
N VAL A 148 5.86 -16.66 0.37
CA VAL A 148 4.45 -16.27 0.41
C VAL A 148 4.29 -14.96 -0.37
N TYR A 149 3.28 -14.91 -1.21
CA TYR A 149 2.83 -13.71 -1.92
C TYR A 149 1.43 -13.35 -1.46
N VAL A 150 1.21 -12.07 -1.24
CA VAL A 150 -0.07 -11.53 -0.81
C VAL A 150 -0.41 -10.34 -1.70
N MET A 151 -1.66 -10.26 -2.11
CA MET A 151 -2.21 -9.10 -2.79
C MET A 151 -3.22 -8.40 -1.90
N VAL A 152 -3.03 -7.12 -1.68
CA VAL A 152 -4.05 -6.23 -1.10
C VAL A 152 -4.73 -5.42 -2.20
N GLN A 153 -5.99 -5.11 -1.96
CA GLN A 153 -6.81 -4.32 -2.87
C GLN A 153 -7.53 -3.23 -2.09
N PHE A 154 -7.63 -2.03 -2.67
CA PHE A 154 -8.48 -0.98 -2.13
C PHE A 154 -9.93 -1.24 -2.49
N PRO A 155 -10.87 -1.10 -1.54
CA PRO A 155 -12.29 -1.03 -1.85
C PRO A 155 -12.61 0.31 -2.54
N PHE A 156 -13.76 0.37 -3.16
CA PHE A 156 -14.29 1.64 -3.66
C PHE A 156 -14.55 2.58 -2.49
N ILE A 157 -14.00 3.80 -2.57
CA ILE A 157 -14.08 4.77 -1.48
C ILE A 157 -15.46 5.41 -1.48
N GLN A 158 -16.17 5.32 -0.37
CA GLN A 158 -17.49 5.91 -0.19
C GLN A 158 -17.37 7.33 0.38
N PRO A 159 -18.27 8.26 -0.02
CA PRO A 159 -18.31 9.62 0.56
C PRO A 159 -18.45 9.62 2.07
N GLU A 160 -19.22 8.69 2.63
CA GLU A 160 -19.49 8.54 4.06
C GLU A 160 -18.22 8.20 4.85
N ASP A 161 -17.34 7.39 4.30
CA ASP A 161 -16.03 7.07 4.90
C ASP A 161 -15.18 8.33 5.05
N LEU A 162 -15.19 9.21 4.03
CA LEU A 162 -14.45 10.47 4.04
C LEU A 162 -15.05 11.45 5.06
N ILE A 163 -16.37 11.58 5.12
CA ILE A 163 -17.06 12.41 6.10
C ILE A 163 -16.67 11.97 7.52
N ALA A 164 -16.76 10.66 7.81
CA ALA A 164 -16.40 10.11 9.11
C ALA A 164 -14.93 10.36 9.47
N TYR A 165 -14.02 10.15 8.52
CA TYR A 165 -12.59 10.39 8.71
C TYR A 165 -12.30 11.86 9.03
N PHE A 166 -12.81 12.79 8.23
CA PHE A 166 -12.53 14.22 8.42
C PHE A 166 -13.21 14.80 9.67
N LYS A 167 -14.40 14.32 10.00
CA LYS A 167 -15.08 14.66 11.26
C LYS A 167 -14.24 14.27 12.47
N ALA A 168 -13.61 13.10 12.47
CA ALA A 168 -12.68 12.67 13.52
C ALA A 168 -11.44 13.58 13.63
N LYS A 169 -11.08 14.30 12.55
CA LYS A 169 -10.00 15.31 12.52
C LYS A 169 -10.51 16.73 12.78
N ARG A 170 -11.78 16.89 13.20
CA ARG A 170 -12.44 18.20 13.43
C ARG A 170 -12.51 19.08 12.19
N ILE A 171 -12.60 18.45 11.02
CA ILE A 171 -12.82 19.10 9.73
C ILE A 171 -14.23 18.74 9.28
N ASP A 172 -15.06 19.77 9.07
CA ASP A 172 -16.42 19.57 8.58
C ASP A 172 -16.38 19.49 7.04
N LEU A 173 -16.61 18.28 6.52
CA LEU A 173 -16.65 18.03 5.09
C LEU A 173 -18.11 17.89 4.64
N SER A 174 -18.58 18.82 3.82
CA SER A 174 -19.94 18.75 3.27
C SER A 174 -20.13 17.48 2.40
N SER A 175 -21.36 16.97 2.33
CA SER A 175 -21.68 15.81 1.49
C SER A 175 -21.29 16.03 0.02
N ALA A 176 -21.50 17.23 -0.52
CA ALA A 176 -21.11 17.56 -1.89
C ALA A 176 -19.58 17.48 -2.07
N SER A 177 -18.80 18.01 -1.12
CA SER A 177 -17.32 17.92 -1.14
C SER A 177 -16.84 16.50 -0.97
N ALA A 178 -17.49 15.70 -0.11
CA ALA A 178 -17.16 14.30 0.10
C ALA A 178 -17.41 13.47 -1.17
N THR A 179 -18.56 13.66 -1.83
CA THR A 179 -18.88 12.99 -3.10
C THR A 179 -17.87 13.36 -4.17
N HIS A 180 -17.53 14.64 -4.32
CA HIS A 180 -16.53 15.07 -5.28
C HIS A 180 -15.15 14.47 -4.99
N LEU A 181 -14.70 14.47 -3.73
CA LEU A 181 -13.42 13.91 -3.32
C LEU A 181 -13.39 12.40 -3.53
N SER A 182 -14.45 11.68 -3.16
CA SER A 182 -14.61 10.24 -3.41
C SER A 182 -14.48 9.92 -4.91
N ALA A 183 -15.18 10.66 -5.76
CA ALA A 183 -15.08 10.48 -7.22
C ALA A 183 -13.66 10.71 -7.75
N LEU A 184 -12.96 11.74 -7.27
CA LEU A 184 -11.57 12.02 -7.65
C LEU A 184 -10.63 10.89 -7.22
N LEU A 185 -10.78 10.38 -5.99
CA LEU A 185 -9.95 9.29 -5.45
C LEU A 185 -10.21 7.99 -6.21
N ASN A 186 -11.47 7.64 -6.41
CA ASN A 186 -11.83 6.43 -7.16
C ASN A 186 -11.34 6.51 -8.60
N LYS A 187 -11.49 7.66 -9.26
CA LYS A 187 -10.93 7.86 -10.60
C LYS A 187 -9.42 7.62 -10.64
N ALA A 188 -8.68 8.09 -9.64
CA ALA A 188 -7.23 7.93 -9.59
C ALA A 188 -6.81 6.49 -9.25
N LEU A 189 -7.57 5.81 -8.37
CA LEU A 189 -7.26 4.46 -7.92
C LEU A 189 -7.68 3.37 -8.91
N PHE A 190 -8.75 3.59 -9.66
CA PHE A 190 -9.31 2.57 -10.55
C PHE A 190 -9.15 2.91 -12.04
N HIS A 191 -8.51 4.04 -12.37
CA HIS A 191 -8.34 4.55 -13.74
C HIS A 191 -9.66 4.66 -14.52
N LEU A 192 -10.73 5.10 -13.82
CA LEU A 192 -12.06 5.31 -14.38
C LEU A 192 -12.13 6.57 -15.26
#